data_ec7115513cddd8f09c18fd96f1eeca59
#
_entry.id   ec7115513cddd8f09c18fd96f1eeca59
#
_cell.length_a   1.000
_cell.length_b   1.000
_cell.length_c   1.000
_cell.angle_alpha   90.00
_cell.angle_beta   90.00
_cell.angle_gamma   90.00
#
_symmetry.space_group_name_H-M   'P 1'
#
loop_
_entity.id
_entity.type
_entity.pdbx_description
1 polymer ?
#
loop_
_entity_poly.entity_id
_entity_poly.type
_entity_poly.pdbx_seq_one_letter_code
_entity_poly.pdbx_strand_id
1 'polypeptide(L)'
;MLFDKSFKKEKIKFDNSEINFLHGGKGEALLLIHGFPQTHTMWHKVAKELAKKYYIVCPDLRGYGDSFKPTGLKDHSNYSKKVMAKDMINVMDYLGLKKFYVAGHDRGARVAHRICLDYEEKILKACFMDIAPTYHMFENTNQAFATGYYHWFFLIQPDYLPEKMIGDDPAYYLKEKLKRWSDKDIAFEEKFDDKAINEYIRCYDEASIHGSCEDYRAAASIDMIDDEKTRNRKLNTPLLVLWGEKGFVNKTYDV
;
A
#
# COMPACT_ATOMS: atom_id res chain seq x y z
N MET A 1 17.13 2.29 15.74
CA MET A 1 16.71 1.99 14.36
C MET A 1 15.53 1.03 14.44
N LEU A 2 14.52 1.19 13.61
CA LEU A 2 13.34 0.30 13.56
C LEU A 2 13.68 -1.06 12.93
N PHE A 3 14.54 -1.05 11.93
CA PHE A 3 15.12 -2.26 11.34
C PHE A 3 16.53 -2.48 11.86
N ASP A 4 16.97 -3.71 11.96
CA ASP A 4 18.33 -4.01 12.38
C ASP A 4 19.36 -3.78 11.25
N LYS A 5 20.65 -3.85 11.60
CA LYS A 5 21.75 -3.55 10.67
C LYS A 5 21.89 -4.56 9.50
N SER A 6 21.14 -5.65 9.51
CA SER A 6 21.16 -6.63 8.42
C SER A 6 20.36 -6.17 7.20
N PHE A 7 19.48 -5.18 7.40
CA PHE A 7 18.73 -4.57 6.30
C PHE A 7 19.50 -3.39 5.70
N LYS A 8 19.51 -3.34 4.37
CA LYS A 8 20.05 -2.24 3.58
C LYS A 8 18.92 -1.39 3.05
N LYS A 9 19.11 -0.07 3.02
CA LYS A 9 18.21 0.89 2.38
C LYS A 9 18.84 1.32 1.07
N GLU A 10 18.10 1.18 -0.02
CA GLU A 10 18.53 1.56 -1.37
C GLU A 10 17.44 2.36 -2.08
N LYS A 11 17.86 3.11 -3.11
CA LYS A 11 16.97 3.77 -4.06
C LYS A 11 17.41 3.41 -5.47
N ILE A 12 16.45 3.06 -6.32
CA ILE A 12 16.72 2.84 -7.73
C ILE A 12 15.93 3.81 -8.60
N LYS A 13 16.56 4.23 -9.70
CA LYS A 13 15.94 5.03 -10.74
C LYS A 13 15.69 4.15 -11.95
N PHE A 14 14.50 4.26 -12.52
CA PHE A 14 14.16 3.64 -13.79
C PHE A 14 13.14 4.52 -14.52
N ASP A 15 13.39 4.81 -15.78
CA ASP A 15 12.60 5.75 -16.57
C ASP A 15 12.39 7.09 -15.81
N ASN A 16 11.15 7.46 -15.56
CA ASN A 16 10.78 8.67 -14.83
C ASN A 16 10.36 8.38 -13.37
N SER A 17 10.89 7.32 -12.75
CA SER A 17 10.54 6.92 -11.39
C SER A 17 11.79 6.68 -10.54
N GLU A 18 11.66 6.89 -9.24
CA GLU A 18 12.66 6.52 -8.23
C GLU A 18 11.95 5.83 -7.08
N ILE A 19 12.31 4.60 -6.79
CA ILE A 19 11.73 3.83 -5.68
C ILE A 19 12.76 3.61 -4.59
N ASN A 20 12.39 4.04 -3.37
CA ASN A 20 13.09 3.73 -2.14
C ASN A 20 12.63 2.37 -1.62
N PHE A 21 13.54 1.54 -1.19
CA PHE A 21 13.21 0.25 -0.59
C PHE A 21 14.26 -0.18 0.43
N LEU A 22 13.80 -1.03 1.34
CA LEU A 22 14.65 -1.68 2.33
C LEU A 22 14.64 -3.17 2.04
N HIS A 23 15.82 -3.81 2.08
CA HIS A 23 15.91 -5.25 1.81
C HIS A 23 16.93 -5.94 2.70
N GLY A 24 16.78 -7.25 2.91
CA GLY A 24 17.69 -8.07 3.70
C GLY A 24 17.13 -9.45 4.00
N GLY A 25 17.93 -10.28 4.66
CA GLY A 25 17.56 -11.67 4.98
C GLY A 25 18.15 -12.70 4.03
N LYS A 26 17.63 -13.93 4.06
CA LYS A 26 18.11 -15.08 3.28
C LYS A 26 16.94 -15.95 2.85
N GLY A 27 17.08 -16.62 1.71
CA GLY A 27 16.09 -17.56 1.17
C GLY A 27 15.30 -17.01 0.00
N GLU A 28 14.12 -17.54 -0.24
CA GLU A 28 13.24 -17.08 -1.31
C GLU A 28 12.75 -15.65 -1.06
N ALA A 29 12.58 -14.89 -2.11
CA ALA A 29 12.22 -13.48 -2.01
C ALA A 29 10.77 -13.31 -1.54
N LEU A 30 10.54 -12.33 -0.64
CA LEU A 30 9.24 -11.91 -0.18
C LEU A 30 9.13 -10.37 -0.29
N LEU A 31 8.27 -9.93 -1.19
CA LEU A 31 7.92 -8.53 -1.38
C LEU A 31 6.81 -8.15 -0.39
N LEU A 32 7.05 -7.14 0.45
CA LEU A 32 6.11 -6.62 1.46
C LEU A 32 5.69 -5.20 1.09
N ILE A 33 4.43 -5.01 0.71
CA ILE A 33 3.92 -3.73 0.20
C ILE A 33 3.00 -3.08 1.23
N HIS A 34 3.36 -1.85 1.66
CA HIS A 34 2.62 -1.09 2.66
C HIS A 34 1.33 -0.47 2.12
N GLY A 35 0.49 0.06 3.03
CA GLY A 35 -0.72 0.80 2.72
C GLY A 35 -0.70 2.26 3.15
N PHE A 36 -1.81 2.95 2.94
CA PHE A 36 -2.05 4.33 3.36
C PHE A 36 -2.30 4.43 4.86
N PRO A 37 -1.84 5.44 5.56
CA PRO A 37 -0.88 6.49 5.18
C PRO A 37 0.56 6.16 5.60
N GLN A 38 0.93 4.89 5.55
CA GLN A 38 2.18 4.36 6.07
C GLN A 38 3.28 4.32 4.98
N THR A 39 4.42 3.73 5.35
CA THR A 39 5.61 3.52 4.49
C THR A 39 6.12 2.09 4.70
N HIS A 40 7.23 1.71 4.05
CA HIS A 40 7.92 0.44 4.31
C HIS A 40 8.12 0.15 5.82
N THR A 41 8.16 1.20 6.62
CA THR A 41 8.36 1.13 8.07
C THR A 41 7.27 0.30 8.79
N MET A 42 6.06 0.16 8.23
CA MET A 42 5.01 -0.65 8.87
C MET A 42 5.43 -2.11 9.14
N TRP A 43 6.36 -2.62 8.35
CA TRP A 43 6.83 -3.99 8.43
C TRP A 43 7.89 -4.24 9.51
N HIS A 44 8.37 -3.20 10.23
CA HIS A 44 9.49 -3.28 11.17
C HIS A 44 9.33 -4.36 12.24
N LYS A 45 8.10 -4.60 12.72
CA LYS A 45 7.84 -5.61 13.76
C LYS A 45 7.96 -7.04 13.26
N VAL A 46 7.66 -7.30 11.99
CA VAL A 46 7.61 -8.66 11.43
C VAL A 46 8.79 -8.98 10.51
N ALA A 47 9.39 -7.97 9.88
CA ALA A 47 10.43 -8.16 8.88
C ALA A 47 11.65 -8.92 9.42
N LYS A 48 12.06 -8.65 10.66
CA LYS A 48 13.18 -9.32 11.31
C LYS A 48 12.95 -10.85 11.47
N GLU A 49 11.75 -11.23 11.86
CA GLU A 49 11.41 -12.65 12.01
C GLU A 49 11.28 -13.34 10.65
N LEU A 50 10.66 -12.67 9.69
CA LEU A 50 10.52 -13.18 8.33
C LEU A 50 11.88 -13.31 7.63
N ALA A 51 12.83 -12.39 7.89
CA ALA A 51 14.18 -12.41 7.31
C ALA A 51 15.03 -13.63 7.73
N LYS A 52 14.61 -14.37 8.74
CA LYS A 52 15.24 -15.66 9.09
C LYS A 52 14.98 -16.75 8.03
N LYS A 53 13.91 -16.61 7.23
CA LYS A 53 13.47 -17.59 6.23
C LYS A 53 13.38 -17.04 4.82
N TYR A 54 13.21 -15.73 4.68
CA TYR A 54 12.98 -15.06 3.41
C TYR A 54 13.97 -13.93 3.17
N TYR A 55 14.26 -13.68 1.90
CA TYR A 55 14.88 -12.43 1.49
C TYR A 55 13.80 -11.36 1.34
N ILE A 56 13.73 -10.46 2.30
CA ILE A 56 12.68 -9.45 2.43
C ILE A 56 12.99 -8.25 1.54
N VAL A 57 11.98 -7.73 0.84
CA VAL A 57 12.02 -6.47 0.11
C VAL A 57 10.81 -5.64 0.52
N CYS A 58 11.05 -4.47 1.13
CA CYS A 58 10.01 -3.55 1.60
C CYS A 58 10.16 -2.20 0.87
N PRO A 59 9.49 -1.98 -0.26
CA PRO A 59 9.52 -0.69 -0.95
C PRO A 59 8.54 0.30 -0.32
N ASP A 60 8.82 1.60 -0.54
CA ASP A 60 7.80 2.64 -0.49
C ASP A 60 7.10 2.73 -1.84
N LEU A 61 5.79 2.73 -1.85
CA LEU A 61 5.01 2.95 -3.06
C LEU A 61 5.27 4.34 -3.65
N ARG A 62 5.09 4.49 -4.95
CA ARG A 62 5.00 5.79 -5.62
C ARG A 62 4.03 6.71 -4.89
N GLY A 63 4.42 7.95 -4.61
CA GLY A 63 3.62 8.90 -3.84
C GLY A 63 3.78 8.80 -2.32
N TYR A 64 4.55 7.83 -1.82
CA TYR A 64 4.71 7.56 -0.39
C TYR A 64 6.18 7.50 0.03
N GLY A 65 6.41 7.67 1.31
CA GLY A 65 7.72 7.49 1.92
C GLY A 65 8.80 8.36 1.30
N ASP A 66 9.94 7.74 1.03
CA ASP A 66 11.07 8.37 0.34
C ASP A 66 11.12 8.05 -1.17
N SER A 67 10.06 7.43 -1.72
CA SER A 67 9.90 7.19 -3.15
C SER A 67 9.47 8.44 -3.91
N PHE A 68 9.54 8.38 -5.24
CA PHE A 68 9.15 9.45 -6.14
C PHE A 68 7.68 9.84 -5.97
N LYS A 69 7.41 11.15 -5.93
CA LYS A 69 6.09 11.74 -5.73
C LYS A 69 5.76 12.67 -6.90
N PRO A 70 5.41 12.14 -8.08
CA PRO A 70 5.11 12.97 -9.24
C PRO A 70 3.82 13.75 -9.06
N THR A 71 3.69 14.87 -9.76
CA THR A 71 2.39 15.51 -9.96
C THR A 71 1.46 14.54 -10.71
N GLY A 72 0.19 14.47 -10.29
CA GLY A 72 -0.82 13.66 -10.96
C GLY A 72 -1.05 14.10 -12.40
N LEU A 73 -1.25 13.13 -13.29
CA LEU A 73 -1.75 13.42 -14.64
C LEU A 73 -3.26 13.68 -14.59
N LYS A 74 -3.79 14.34 -15.61
CA LYS A 74 -5.21 14.69 -15.68
C LYS A 74 -6.15 13.47 -15.56
N ASP A 75 -5.70 12.32 -16.03
CA ASP A 75 -6.41 11.04 -15.98
C ASP A 75 -5.97 10.14 -14.81
N HIS A 76 -5.09 10.64 -13.94
CA HIS A 76 -4.50 9.94 -12.79
C HIS A 76 -3.73 8.65 -13.14
N SER A 77 -3.49 8.37 -14.42
CA SER A 77 -2.92 7.09 -14.89
C SER A 77 -1.54 6.79 -14.33
N ASN A 78 -0.74 7.83 -14.03
CA ASN A 78 0.58 7.69 -13.44
C ASN A 78 0.57 7.24 -11.96
N TYR A 79 -0.61 7.15 -11.35
CA TYR A 79 -0.81 6.58 -10.01
C TYR A 79 -1.66 5.30 -10.02
N SER A 80 -1.96 4.75 -11.21
CA SER A 80 -2.72 3.51 -11.33
C SER A 80 -1.99 2.33 -10.65
N LYS A 81 -2.77 1.36 -10.18
CA LYS A 81 -2.22 0.12 -9.61
C LYS A 81 -1.36 -0.65 -10.61
N LYS A 82 -1.65 -0.49 -11.90
CA LYS A 82 -0.83 -1.05 -12.97
C LYS A 82 0.57 -0.44 -13.03
N VAL A 83 0.67 0.88 -12.90
CA VAL A 83 1.95 1.59 -12.87
C VAL A 83 2.70 1.26 -11.56
N MET A 84 2.02 1.27 -10.40
CA MET A 84 2.63 0.89 -9.14
C MET A 84 3.10 -0.58 -9.12
N ALA A 85 2.34 -1.50 -9.73
CA ALA A 85 2.75 -2.88 -9.90
C ALA A 85 4.04 -2.98 -10.72
N LYS A 86 4.14 -2.21 -11.82
CA LYS A 86 5.36 -2.15 -12.63
C LYS A 86 6.56 -1.62 -11.85
N ASP A 87 6.37 -0.61 -10.99
CA ASP A 87 7.43 -0.11 -10.10
C ASP A 87 7.97 -1.24 -9.20
N MET A 88 7.07 -2.04 -8.61
CA MET A 88 7.46 -3.17 -7.75
C MET A 88 8.20 -4.25 -8.53
N ILE A 89 7.74 -4.57 -9.72
CA ILE A 89 8.43 -5.52 -10.61
C ILE A 89 9.82 -5.02 -10.97
N ASN A 90 9.99 -3.73 -11.26
CA ASN A 90 11.30 -3.14 -11.55
C ASN A 90 12.26 -3.24 -10.35
N VAL A 91 11.77 -3.06 -9.11
CA VAL A 91 12.58 -3.28 -7.89
C VAL A 91 13.04 -4.74 -7.81
N MET A 92 12.12 -5.69 -8.03
CA MET A 92 12.45 -7.12 -7.95
C MET A 92 13.42 -7.55 -9.07
N ASP A 93 13.21 -7.07 -10.28
CA ASP A 93 14.10 -7.33 -11.43
C ASP A 93 15.50 -6.72 -11.23
N TYR A 94 15.59 -5.50 -10.64
CA TYR A 94 16.88 -4.89 -10.27
C TYR A 94 17.67 -5.76 -9.29
N LEU A 95 17.00 -6.37 -8.32
CA LEU A 95 17.61 -7.29 -7.36
C LEU A 95 17.87 -8.71 -7.95
N GLY A 96 17.53 -8.95 -9.22
CA GLY A 96 17.65 -10.26 -9.87
C GLY A 96 16.64 -11.31 -9.39
N LEU A 97 15.57 -10.89 -8.72
CA LEU A 97 14.57 -11.76 -8.08
C LEU A 97 13.42 -12.05 -9.06
N LYS A 98 13.58 -13.09 -9.87
CA LYS A 98 12.65 -13.42 -10.96
C LYS A 98 11.33 -14.04 -10.49
N LYS A 99 11.33 -14.76 -9.37
CA LYS A 99 10.15 -15.35 -8.73
C LYS A 99 10.15 -15.04 -7.24
N PHE A 100 8.98 -14.70 -6.69
CA PHE A 100 8.89 -14.26 -5.31
C PHE A 100 7.49 -14.46 -4.72
N TYR A 101 7.42 -14.42 -3.40
CA TYR A 101 6.18 -14.26 -2.65
C TYR A 101 5.82 -12.77 -2.59
N VAL A 102 4.54 -12.45 -2.60
CA VAL A 102 4.07 -11.08 -2.42
C VAL A 102 3.05 -11.01 -1.29
N ALA A 103 3.23 -10.05 -0.39
CA ALA A 103 2.24 -9.73 0.62
C ALA A 103 2.01 -8.21 0.65
N GLY A 104 0.76 -7.81 0.71
CA GLY A 104 0.37 -6.41 0.74
C GLY A 104 -0.74 -6.15 1.74
N HIS A 105 -0.75 -4.94 2.29
CA HIS A 105 -1.79 -4.45 3.18
C HIS A 105 -2.43 -3.19 2.60
N ASP A 106 -3.75 -3.07 2.69
CA ASP A 106 -4.52 -1.90 2.22
C ASP A 106 -4.17 -1.49 0.78
N ARG A 107 -3.65 -0.28 0.51
CA ARG A 107 -3.22 0.14 -0.85
C ARG A 107 -2.20 -0.82 -1.45
N GLY A 108 -1.27 -1.32 -0.64
CA GLY A 108 -0.28 -2.31 -1.06
C GLY A 108 -0.87 -3.67 -1.44
N ALA A 109 -1.95 -4.09 -0.80
CA ALA A 109 -2.64 -5.33 -1.18
C ALA A 109 -3.33 -5.17 -2.55
N ARG A 110 -3.80 -3.97 -2.91
CA ARG A 110 -4.36 -3.69 -4.24
C ARG A 110 -3.28 -3.71 -5.32
N VAL A 111 -2.08 -3.21 -5.00
CA VAL A 111 -0.91 -3.35 -5.88
C VAL A 111 -0.51 -4.82 -6.02
N ALA A 112 -0.47 -5.58 -4.92
CA ALA A 112 -0.19 -7.02 -4.95
C ALA A 112 -1.23 -7.80 -5.78
N HIS A 113 -2.51 -7.46 -5.67
CA HIS A 113 -3.57 -8.02 -6.53
C HIS A 113 -3.30 -7.71 -8.00
N ARG A 114 -2.95 -6.48 -8.34
CA ARG A 114 -2.60 -6.09 -9.72
C ARG A 114 -1.34 -6.80 -10.23
N ILE A 115 -0.34 -7.01 -9.37
CA ILE A 115 0.85 -7.82 -9.71
C ILE A 115 0.43 -9.26 -10.06
N CYS A 116 -0.42 -9.88 -9.26
CA CYS A 116 -0.93 -11.23 -9.55
C CYS A 116 -1.71 -11.29 -10.86
N LEU A 117 -2.44 -10.23 -11.22
CA LEU A 117 -3.14 -10.17 -12.50
C LEU A 117 -2.20 -9.98 -13.70
N ASP A 118 -1.17 -9.15 -13.60
CA ASP A 118 -0.35 -8.76 -14.75
C ASP A 118 0.95 -9.56 -14.88
N TYR A 119 1.43 -10.19 -13.79
CA TYR A 119 2.74 -10.86 -13.69
C TYR A 119 2.64 -12.19 -12.92
N GLU A 120 1.54 -12.91 -13.09
CA GLU A 120 1.24 -14.14 -12.33
C GLU A 120 2.39 -15.17 -12.38
N GLU A 121 3.09 -15.24 -13.51
CA GLU A 121 4.22 -16.14 -13.72
C GLU A 121 5.42 -15.88 -12.80
N LYS A 122 5.52 -14.66 -12.23
CA LYS A 122 6.57 -14.29 -11.28
C LYS A 122 6.19 -14.63 -9.82
N ILE A 123 4.93 -14.91 -9.53
CA ILE A 123 4.41 -15.01 -8.16
C ILE A 123 4.31 -16.47 -7.71
N LEU A 124 5.01 -16.80 -6.62
CA LEU A 124 4.96 -18.12 -6.01
C LEU A 124 3.69 -18.32 -5.19
N LYS A 125 3.37 -17.36 -4.31
CA LYS A 125 2.14 -17.27 -3.52
C LYS A 125 1.89 -15.80 -3.18
N ALA A 126 0.63 -15.46 -2.91
CA ALA A 126 0.24 -14.11 -2.53
C ALA A 126 -0.46 -14.08 -1.16
N CYS A 127 -0.33 -12.94 -0.46
CA CYS A 127 -1.10 -12.66 0.75
C CYS A 127 -1.70 -11.24 0.66
N PHE A 128 -3.03 -11.15 0.72
CA PHE A 128 -3.73 -9.87 0.74
C PHE A 128 -4.31 -9.63 2.13
N MET A 129 -4.01 -8.45 2.70
CA MET A 129 -4.42 -8.10 4.04
C MET A 129 -5.36 -6.91 4.03
N ASP A 130 -6.52 -7.11 4.65
CA ASP A 130 -7.55 -6.13 4.98
C ASP A 130 -8.12 -5.37 3.77
N ILE A 131 -8.37 -6.09 2.66
CA ILE A 131 -9.03 -5.56 1.46
C ILE A 131 -10.10 -6.51 0.90
N ALA A 132 -11.08 -5.92 0.19
CA ALA A 132 -11.80 -6.55 -0.91
C ALA A 132 -11.39 -5.86 -2.23
N PRO A 133 -11.61 -6.46 -3.42
CA PRO A 133 -11.23 -5.85 -4.69
C PRO A 133 -11.79 -4.43 -4.85
N THR A 134 -10.99 -3.49 -5.38
CA THR A 134 -11.35 -2.07 -5.50
C THR A 134 -12.66 -1.88 -6.27
N TYR A 135 -12.79 -2.55 -7.40
CA TYR A 135 -13.99 -2.51 -8.23
C TYR A 135 -15.23 -2.94 -7.44
N HIS A 136 -15.14 -4.08 -6.73
CA HIS A 136 -16.24 -4.60 -5.92
C HIS A 136 -16.67 -3.62 -4.81
N MET A 137 -15.71 -2.97 -4.16
CA MET A 137 -16.01 -2.00 -3.09
C MET A 137 -16.73 -0.76 -3.62
N PHE A 138 -16.29 -0.20 -4.75
CA PHE A 138 -16.97 0.95 -5.35
C PHE A 138 -18.35 0.59 -5.92
N GLU A 139 -18.49 -0.56 -6.59
CA GLU A 139 -19.76 -1.03 -7.16
C GLU A 139 -20.82 -1.26 -6.06
N ASN A 140 -20.41 -1.67 -4.86
CA ASN A 140 -21.29 -1.93 -3.72
C ASN A 140 -21.27 -0.81 -2.68
N THR A 141 -21.03 0.43 -3.10
CA THR A 141 -21.04 1.60 -2.22
C THR A 141 -22.41 1.78 -1.56
N ASN A 142 -22.39 1.91 -0.25
CA ASN A 142 -23.59 2.17 0.55
C ASN A 142 -23.24 3.10 1.73
N GLN A 143 -24.25 3.47 2.53
CA GLN A 143 -24.06 4.37 3.68
C GLN A 143 -23.00 3.85 4.67
N ALA A 144 -22.98 2.55 4.97
CA ALA A 144 -22.02 1.96 5.90
C ALA A 144 -20.58 2.12 5.38
N PHE A 145 -20.36 1.82 4.10
CA PHE A 145 -19.07 2.01 3.44
C PHE A 145 -18.67 3.49 3.41
N ALA A 146 -19.57 4.37 2.97
CA ALA A 146 -19.29 5.81 2.90
C ALA A 146 -18.98 6.41 4.28
N THR A 147 -19.58 5.91 5.34
CA THR A 147 -19.32 6.35 6.72
C THR A 147 -18.01 5.79 7.26
N GLY A 148 -17.80 4.47 7.16
CA GLY A 148 -16.61 3.78 7.70
C GLY A 148 -15.33 4.11 6.94
N TYR A 149 -15.45 4.21 5.62
CA TYR A 149 -14.35 4.48 4.69
C TYR A 149 -14.50 5.84 4.00
N TYR A 150 -15.03 6.85 4.71
CA TYR A 150 -15.27 8.20 4.18
C TYR A 150 -14.05 8.78 3.43
N HIS A 151 -12.83 8.40 3.84
CA HIS A 151 -11.60 8.88 3.22
C HIS A 151 -11.46 8.49 1.74
N TRP A 152 -12.11 7.41 1.28
CA TRP A 152 -12.14 7.06 -0.14
C TRP A 152 -12.83 8.14 -0.96
N PHE A 153 -13.88 8.74 -0.41
CA PHE A 153 -14.68 9.79 -1.06
C PHE A 153 -14.12 11.19 -0.80
N PHE A 154 -13.41 11.37 0.31
CA PHE A 154 -12.74 12.62 0.63
C PHE A 154 -11.46 12.80 -0.19
N LEU A 155 -10.58 11.80 -0.24
CA LEU A 155 -9.28 11.90 -0.91
C LEU A 155 -9.39 12.03 -2.45
N ILE A 156 -10.52 11.64 -3.04
CA ILE A 156 -10.74 11.80 -4.49
C ILE A 156 -11.28 13.17 -4.89
N GLN A 157 -11.60 14.04 -3.93
CA GLN A 157 -12.17 15.35 -4.26
C GLN A 157 -11.17 16.19 -5.09
N PRO A 158 -11.69 16.99 -6.08
CA PRO A 158 -10.86 17.80 -6.96
C PRO A 158 -10.32 19.06 -6.28
N ASP A 159 -9.59 19.86 -7.06
CA ASP A 159 -9.17 21.23 -6.73
C ASP A 159 -8.30 21.33 -5.47
N TYR A 160 -7.52 20.31 -5.20
CA TYR A 160 -6.65 20.24 -4.01
C TYR A 160 -7.40 20.41 -2.68
N LEU A 161 -8.68 20.11 -2.63
CA LEU A 161 -9.48 20.23 -1.41
C LEU A 161 -8.93 19.34 -0.27
N PRO A 162 -8.73 18.02 -0.47
CA PRO A 162 -8.17 17.17 0.59
C PRO A 162 -6.73 17.53 0.91
N GLU A 163 -5.91 17.87 -0.08
CA GLU A 163 -4.53 18.28 0.12
C GLU A 163 -4.42 19.50 1.05
N LYS A 164 -5.26 20.53 0.84
CA LYS A 164 -5.31 21.70 1.70
C LYS A 164 -5.75 21.37 3.12
N MET A 165 -6.86 20.65 3.24
CA MET A 165 -7.43 20.32 4.56
C MET A 165 -6.50 19.43 5.40
N ILE A 166 -5.80 18.48 4.76
CA ILE A 166 -4.83 17.62 5.44
C ILE A 166 -3.55 18.41 5.75
N GLY A 167 -3.14 19.28 4.82
CA GLY A 167 -1.92 20.08 4.93
C GLY A 167 -1.93 21.08 6.09
N ASP A 168 -3.11 21.45 6.62
CA ASP A 168 -3.22 22.30 7.82
C ASP A 168 -2.69 21.61 9.08
N ASP A 169 -2.90 20.28 9.23
CA ASP A 169 -2.31 19.46 10.31
C ASP A 169 -2.15 18.00 9.87
N PRO A 170 -1.10 17.70 9.08
CA PRO A 170 -0.86 16.34 8.58
C PRO A 170 -0.64 15.32 9.69
N ALA A 171 0.01 15.72 10.79
CA ALA A 171 0.33 14.83 11.90
C ALA A 171 -0.95 14.39 12.64
N TYR A 172 -1.87 15.31 12.86
CA TYR A 172 -3.17 15.02 13.44
C TYR A 172 -3.98 14.06 12.55
N TYR A 173 -4.10 14.39 11.25
CA TYR A 173 -4.83 13.57 10.30
C TYR A 173 -4.30 12.12 10.26
N LEU A 174 -2.99 11.97 10.13
CA LEU A 174 -2.34 10.65 10.09
C LEU A 174 -2.60 9.86 11.37
N LYS A 175 -2.39 10.46 12.54
CA LYS A 175 -2.60 9.80 13.85
C LYS A 175 -4.06 9.40 14.03
N GLU A 176 -5.01 10.27 13.71
CA GLU A 176 -6.44 9.97 13.80
C GLU A 176 -6.87 8.84 12.87
N LYS A 177 -6.28 8.74 11.66
CA LYS A 177 -6.52 7.59 10.79
C LYS A 177 -6.06 6.29 11.42
N LEU A 178 -4.82 6.22 11.86
CA LEU A 178 -4.27 5.02 12.49
C LEU A 178 -5.04 4.63 13.75
N LYS A 179 -5.42 5.61 14.57
CA LYS A 179 -6.21 5.39 15.78
C LYS A 179 -7.60 4.79 15.48
N ARG A 180 -8.30 5.33 14.48
CA ARG A 180 -9.65 4.90 14.11
C ARG A 180 -9.69 3.51 13.47
N TRP A 181 -8.62 3.09 12.83
CA TRP A 181 -8.51 1.79 12.17
C TRP A 181 -7.86 0.71 13.03
N SER A 182 -7.48 1.04 14.25
CA SER A 182 -6.88 0.08 15.17
C SER A 182 -7.83 -0.26 16.33
N ASP A 183 -7.53 -1.34 17.05
CA ASP A 183 -8.33 -1.78 18.19
C ASP A 183 -8.47 -0.65 19.23
N LYS A 184 -9.71 -0.36 19.62
CA LYS A 184 -10.03 0.74 20.54
C LYS A 184 -9.77 0.36 22.01
N ASP A 185 -9.69 -0.93 22.28
CA ASP A 185 -9.50 -1.46 23.65
C ASP A 185 -8.02 -1.48 24.06
N ILE A 186 -7.11 -1.20 23.12
CA ILE A 186 -5.66 -1.15 23.35
C ILE A 186 -5.20 0.31 23.18
N ALA A 187 -4.33 0.80 24.06
CA ALA A 187 -3.78 2.15 23.97
C ALA A 187 -2.99 2.34 22.65
N PHE A 188 -3.02 3.55 22.10
CA PHE A 188 -2.36 3.84 20.81
C PHE A 188 -0.85 3.59 20.90
N GLU A 189 -0.23 3.99 21.99
CA GLU A 189 1.20 3.87 22.27
C GLU A 189 1.66 2.40 22.42
N GLU A 190 0.77 1.51 22.83
CA GLU A 190 1.06 0.06 22.89
C GLU A 190 1.02 -0.59 21.49
N LYS A 191 0.18 -0.07 20.60
CA LYS A 191 0.01 -0.58 19.24
C LYS A 191 1.13 -0.10 18.32
N PHE A 192 1.49 1.16 18.44
CA PHE A 192 2.40 1.84 17.54
C PHE A 192 3.69 2.27 18.26
N ASP A 193 4.83 1.93 17.67
CA ASP A 193 6.12 2.43 18.13
C ASP A 193 6.26 3.92 17.75
N ASP A 194 6.66 4.77 18.69
CA ASP A 194 6.81 6.22 18.48
C ASP A 194 7.76 6.55 17.34
N LYS A 195 8.82 5.74 17.15
CA LYS A 195 9.74 5.95 16.03
C LYS A 195 9.08 5.66 14.70
N ALA A 196 8.17 4.68 14.65
CA ALA A 196 7.42 4.39 13.43
C ALA A 196 6.42 5.52 13.13
N ILE A 197 5.71 6.01 14.14
CA ILE A 197 4.79 7.15 14.00
C ILE A 197 5.54 8.40 13.53
N ASN A 198 6.69 8.71 14.14
CA ASN A 198 7.50 9.85 13.74
C ASN A 198 8.02 9.72 12.32
N GLU A 199 8.37 8.51 11.86
CA GLU A 199 8.77 8.27 10.47
C GLU A 199 7.59 8.43 9.51
N TYR A 200 6.39 7.96 9.84
CA TYR A 200 5.21 8.21 9.01
C TYR A 200 4.90 9.71 8.89
N ILE A 201 4.96 10.46 10.01
CA ILE A 201 4.75 11.91 10.01
C ILE A 201 5.82 12.61 9.17
N ARG A 202 7.10 12.25 9.33
CA ARG A 202 8.20 12.81 8.53
C ARG A 202 7.96 12.65 7.03
N CYS A 203 7.42 11.51 6.63
CA CYS A 203 7.16 11.17 5.23
C CYS A 203 5.85 11.75 4.69
N TYR A 204 4.96 12.23 5.55
CA TYR A 204 3.62 12.71 5.16
C TYR A 204 3.65 14.22 4.91
N ASP A 205 4.54 14.64 4.00
CA ASP A 205 4.72 15.99 3.50
C ASP A 205 3.66 16.35 2.43
N GLU A 206 3.66 17.57 1.95
CA GLU A 206 2.75 18.07 0.92
C GLU A 206 2.73 17.16 -0.32
N ALA A 207 3.90 16.72 -0.78
CA ALA A 207 4.02 15.85 -1.94
C ALA A 207 3.46 14.45 -1.68
N SER A 208 3.61 13.90 -0.46
CA SER A 208 3.01 12.61 -0.08
C SER A 208 1.50 12.72 0.12
N ILE A 209 1.00 13.83 0.64
CA ILE A 209 -0.44 14.09 0.76
C ILE A 209 -1.04 14.10 -0.64
N HIS A 210 -0.45 14.86 -1.58
CA HIS A 210 -0.88 14.88 -2.98
C HIS A 210 -0.79 13.49 -3.62
N GLY A 211 0.34 12.78 -3.46
CA GLY A 211 0.51 11.42 -3.98
C GLY A 211 -0.53 10.44 -3.44
N SER A 212 -0.90 10.56 -2.16
CA SER A 212 -1.98 9.78 -1.57
C SER A 212 -3.33 10.08 -2.24
N CYS A 213 -3.67 11.37 -2.44
CA CYS A 213 -4.90 11.76 -3.13
C CYS A 213 -4.93 11.23 -4.56
N GLU A 214 -3.83 11.33 -5.29
CA GLU A 214 -3.71 10.81 -6.66
C GLU A 214 -3.87 9.28 -6.72
N ASP A 215 -3.32 8.55 -5.75
CA ASP A 215 -3.52 7.10 -5.63
C ASP A 215 -5.01 6.75 -5.46
N TYR A 216 -5.76 7.51 -4.66
CA TYR A 216 -7.21 7.29 -4.50
C TYR A 216 -7.99 7.78 -5.72
N ARG A 217 -7.62 8.88 -6.38
CA ARG A 217 -8.23 9.35 -7.64
C ARG A 217 -8.05 8.31 -8.75
N ALA A 218 -6.85 7.74 -8.88
CA ALA A 218 -6.60 6.64 -9.81
C ALA A 218 -7.49 5.42 -9.51
N ALA A 219 -7.66 5.08 -8.23
CA ALA A 219 -8.53 3.97 -7.82
C ALA A 219 -9.99 4.18 -8.21
N ALA A 220 -10.48 5.42 -8.13
CA ALA A 220 -11.87 5.76 -8.47
C ALA A 220 -12.09 6.02 -9.99
N SER A 221 -11.05 5.93 -10.80
CA SER A 221 -11.11 6.24 -12.24
C SER A 221 -10.43 5.17 -13.09
N ILE A 222 -9.13 5.33 -13.38
CA ILE A 222 -8.40 4.44 -14.30
C ILE A 222 -8.31 2.99 -13.80
N ASP A 223 -8.18 2.78 -12.48
CA ASP A 223 -8.13 1.42 -11.92
C ASP A 223 -9.47 0.71 -12.08
N MET A 224 -10.62 1.42 -11.99
CA MET A 224 -11.94 0.84 -12.27
C MET A 224 -12.04 0.33 -13.70
N ILE A 225 -11.50 1.07 -14.66
CA ILE A 225 -11.48 0.69 -16.08
C ILE A 225 -10.59 -0.55 -16.30
N ASP A 226 -9.45 -0.61 -15.62
CA ASP A 226 -8.52 -1.73 -15.75
C ASP A 226 -9.01 -2.98 -15.02
N ASP A 227 -9.66 -2.83 -13.87
CA ASP A 227 -10.26 -3.93 -13.11
C ASP A 227 -11.46 -4.53 -13.84
N GLU A 228 -12.31 -3.71 -14.51
CA GLU A 228 -13.41 -4.21 -15.34
C GLU A 228 -12.91 -5.16 -16.43
N LYS A 229 -11.80 -4.83 -17.10
CA LYS A 229 -11.22 -5.69 -18.14
C LYS A 229 -10.75 -7.05 -17.62
N THR A 230 -10.43 -7.13 -16.33
CA THR A 230 -9.92 -8.36 -15.69
C THR A 230 -10.88 -8.96 -14.66
N ARG A 231 -12.10 -8.43 -14.54
CA ARG A 231 -13.12 -8.77 -13.53
C ARG A 231 -13.38 -10.28 -13.41
N ASN A 232 -13.43 -10.98 -14.54
CA ASN A 232 -13.73 -12.41 -14.57
C ASN A 232 -12.48 -13.31 -14.54
N ARG A 233 -11.29 -12.73 -14.47
CA ARG A 233 -10.05 -13.49 -14.42
C ARG A 233 -9.87 -14.11 -13.04
N LYS A 234 -9.69 -15.42 -13.01
CA LYS A 234 -9.32 -16.16 -11.79
C LYS A 234 -7.82 -16.34 -11.74
N LEU A 235 -7.24 -16.09 -10.58
CA LEU A 235 -5.82 -16.33 -10.32
C LEU A 235 -5.59 -17.82 -10.04
N ASN A 236 -4.51 -18.38 -10.58
CA ASN A 236 -4.01 -19.71 -10.21
C ASN A 236 -3.02 -19.63 -9.04
N THR A 237 -2.52 -18.45 -8.74
CA THR A 237 -1.60 -18.20 -7.63
C THR A 237 -2.25 -18.59 -6.30
N PRO A 238 -1.63 -19.46 -5.49
CA PRO A 238 -2.14 -19.76 -4.15
C PRO A 238 -2.21 -18.48 -3.31
N LEU A 239 -3.40 -18.21 -2.77
CA LEU A 239 -3.72 -16.97 -2.09
C LEU A 239 -4.05 -17.22 -0.61
N LEU A 240 -3.42 -16.44 0.28
CA LEU A 240 -3.84 -16.24 1.66
C LEU A 240 -4.52 -14.88 1.78
N VAL A 241 -5.70 -14.85 2.37
CA VAL A 241 -6.40 -13.58 2.65
C VAL A 241 -6.60 -13.45 4.14
N LEU A 242 -6.29 -12.27 4.68
CA LEU A 242 -6.36 -11.99 6.12
C LEU A 242 -7.15 -10.70 6.36
N TRP A 243 -8.08 -10.74 7.30
CA TRP A 243 -8.83 -9.58 7.78
C TRP A 243 -8.81 -9.53 9.30
N GLY A 244 -8.88 -8.32 9.84
CA GLY A 244 -9.18 -8.16 11.26
C GLY A 244 -10.62 -8.59 11.54
N GLU A 245 -10.85 -9.48 12.50
CA GLU A 245 -12.18 -9.96 12.90
C GLU A 245 -13.15 -8.81 13.21
N LYS A 246 -12.64 -7.76 13.88
CA LYS A 246 -13.39 -6.53 14.19
C LYS A 246 -13.32 -5.49 13.06
N GLY A 247 -12.59 -5.77 11.97
CA GLY A 247 -12.33 -4.84 10.86
C GLY A 247 -13.57 -4.57 10.02
N PHE A 248 -13.52 -3.47 9.27
CA PHE A 248 -14.63 -3.06 8.39
C PHE A 248 -14.85 -4.06 7.25
N VAL A 249 -13.78 -4.57 6.63
CA VAL A 249 -13.87 -5.49 5.50
C VAL A 249 -14.63 -6.75 5.91
N ASN A 250 -14.24 -7.37 7.02
CA ASN A 250 -14.91 -8.58 7.53
C ASN A 250 -16.39 -8.38 7.87
N LYS A 251 -16.77 -7.17 8.31
CA LYS A 251 -18.16 -6.87 8.69
C LYS A 251 -19.06 -6.49 7.52
N THR A 252 -18.49 -6.07 6.42
CA THR A 252 -19.22 -5.42 5.34
C THR A 252 -19.31 -6.29 4.08
N TYR A 253 -18.33 -7.12 3.86
CA TYR A 253 -18.24 -7.97 2.68
C TYR A 253 -18.31 -9.44 3.06
N ASP A 254 -19.05 -10.22 2.27
CA ASP A 254 -19.07 -11.69 2.35
C ASP A 254 -17.80 -12.21 1.65
N VAL A 255 -16.78 -12.54 2.45
CA VAL A 255 -15.41 -12.83 2.02
C VAL A 255 -14.96 -14.21 2.46
#